data_9daf67fcce23855c48fc4d53b0fe03ff
#
_entry.id   9daf67fcce23855c48fc4d53b0fe03ff
#
_cell.length_a   1.000
_cell.length_b   1.000
_cell.length_c   1.000
_cell.angle_alpha   90.00
_cell.angle_beta   90.00
_cell.angle_gamma   90.00
#
_symmetry.space_group_name_H-M   'P 1'
#
loop_
_entity.id
_entity.type
_entity.pdbx_description
1 polymer ?
#
loop_
_entity_poly.entity_id
_entity_poly.type
_entity_poly.pdbx_seq_one_letter_code
_entity_poly.pdbx_strand_id
1 'polypeptide(L)'
;MAQYVEFIPKAGAAMTTHNVLNGAGRIKWMLRVPPKTPADNGWRIFSEIDTAEYLADTNNFEIVDYNELCGMEPALIGIWDLPIGSDLQMVIDEDGKHIFDTPTGRNIPLDVVPREVVNGI
;
A
#
# COMPACT_ATOMS: atom_id res chain seq x y z
N MET A 1 2.64 -14.05 -19.59
CA MET A 1 2.42 -12.63 -19.39
C MET A 1 1.50 -12.38 -18.20
N ALA A 2 1.90 -11.48 -17.35
CA ALA A 2 1.08 -11.16 -16.20
C ALA A 2 -0.20 -10.49 -16.64
N GLN A 3 -1.28 -10.85 -16.01
CA GLN A 3 -2.56 -10.23 -16.28
C GLN A 3 -2.75 -9.04 -15.37
N TYR A 4 -3.19 -7.96 -15.94
CA TYR A 4 -3.53 -6.79 -15.17
C TYR A 4 -4.92 -6.99 -14.57
N VAL A 5 -5.00 -6.85 -13.25
CA VAL A 5 -6.28 -6.94 -12.55
C VAL A 5 -6.58 -5.58 -11.96
N GLU A 6 -7.72 -5.03 -12.29
CA GLU A 6 -8.12 -3.74 -11.76
C GLU A 6 -9.03 -3.95 -10.57
N PHE A 7 -8.46 -3.87 -9.37
CA PHE A 7 -9.21 -3.98 -8.13
C PHE A 7 -9.97 -2.70 -7.82
N ILE A 8 -9.37 -1.57 -8.18
CA ILE A 8 -9.93 -0.25 -7.90
C ILE A 8 -9.89 0.56 -9.20
N PRO A 9 -11.05 0.97 -9.73
CA PRO A 9 -11.07 1.80 -10.93
C PRO A 9 -10.40 3.15 -10.65
N LYS A 10 -9.54 3.58 -11.57
CA LYS A 10 -8.86 4.88 -11.47
C LYS A 10 -8.09 5.03 -10.17
N ALA A 11 -7.43 3.95 -9.75
CA ALA A 11 -6.71 3.95 -8.48
C ALA A 11 -5.53 4.92 -8.46
N GLY A 12 -4.95 5.21 -9.62
CA GLY A 12 -3.80 6.08 -9.71
C GLY A 12 -2.49 5.35 -9.52
N ALA A 13 -1.41 6.10 -9.52
CA ALA A 13 -0.06 5.55 -9.37
C ALA A 13 0.45 5.83 -7.96
N ALA A 14 1.25 4.92 -7.44
CA ALA A 14 1.86 5.03 -6.14
C ALA A 14 3.37 4.90 -6.27
N MET A 15 4.09 5.39 -5.28
CA MET A 15 5.53 5.22 -5.22
C MET A 15 5.86 4.10 -4.25
N THR A 16 6.75 3.21 -4.67
CA THR A 16 7.17 2.10 -3.83
C THR A 16 8.66 1.85 -4.04
N THR A 17 9.22 0.87 -3.35
CA THR A 17 10.64 0.58 -3.45
C THR A 17 10.88 -0.68 -4.25
N HIS A 18 12.11 -0.82 -4.74
CA HIS A 18 12.49 -2.04 -5.44
C HIS A 18 12.44 -3.25 -4.52
N ASN A 19 12.69 -3.05 -3.22
CA ASN A 19 12.58 -4.15 -2.25
C ASN A 19 11.17 -4.70 -2.15
N VAL A 20 10.16 -3.84 -2.29
CA VAL A 20 8.77 -4.29 -2.36
C VAL A 20 8.54 -5.05 -3.66
N LEU A 21 8.94 -4.45 -4.77
CA LEU A 21 8.60 -4.99 -6.09
C LEU A 21 9.27 -6.32 -6.38
N ASN A 22 10.49 -6.54 -5.88
CA ASN A 22 11.20 -7.77 -6.15
C ASN A 22 10.99 -8.83 -5.07
N GLY A 23 10.16 -8.53 -4.07
CA GLY A 23 9.84 -9.49 -3.03
C GLY A 23 10.91 -9.65 -1.95
N ALA A 24 11.94 -8.81 -1.96
CA ALA A 24 12.99 -8.89 -0.95
C ALA A 24 12.49 -8.50 0.43
N GLY A 25 11.54 -7.57 0.50
CA GLY A 25 10.98 -7.14 1.75
C GLY A 25 9.47 -7.11 1.68
N ARG A 26 8.83 -7.40 2.81
CA ARG A 26 7.39 -7.40 2.93
C ARG A 26 6.89 -5.97 3.09
N ILE A 27 5.75 -5.63 2.50
CA ILE A 27 5.15 -4.31 2.68
C ILE A 27 4.85 -4.11 4.16
N LYS A 28 5.32 -2.98 4.70
CA LYS A 28 5.08 -2.65 6.11
C LYS A 28 4.57 -1.23 6.31
N TRP A 29 5.10 -0.26 5.57
CA TRP A 29 4.78 1.15 5.79
C TRP A 29 3.94 1.67 4.65
N MET A 30 2.82 2.32 4.97
CA MET A 30 1.92 2.90 3.99
C MET A 30 1.59 4.32 4.42
N LEU A 31 2.09 5.30 3.67
CA LEU A 31 1.85 6.71 3.97
C LEU A 31 1.16 7.36 2.79
N ARG A 32 0.23 8.26 3.06
CA ARG A 32 -0.39 9.01 1.99
C ARG A 32 -0.02 10.49 2.11
N VAL A 33 0.74 10.99 1.14
CA VAL A 33 1.21 12.37 1.11
C VAL A 33 0.49 13.12 0.00
N PRO A 34 0.57 14.46 -0.01
CA PRO A 34 -0.04 15.21 -1.10
C PRO A 34 0.53 14.78 -2.45
N PRO A 35 -0.35 14.50 -3.43
CA PRO A 35 0.11 14.08 -4.75
C PRO A 35 0.98 15.13 -5.42
N LYS A 36 1.98 14.66 -6.18
CA LYS A 36 2.91 15.54 -6.88
C LYS A 36 2.53 15.76 -8.34
N THR A 37 1.74 14.84 -8.91
CA THR A 37 1.28 14.91 -10.28
C THR A 37 -0.16 14.44 -10.34
N PRO A 38 -0.88 14.71 -11.44
CA PRO A 38 -2.27 14.24 -11.55
C PRO A 38 -2.43 12.72 -11.46
N ALA A 39 -1.43 11.96 -11.89
CA ALA A 39 -1.51 10.50 -11.83
C ALA A 39 -1.17 9.95 -10.46
N ASP A 40 -0.44 10.71 -9.65
CA ASP A 40 0.03 10.29 -8.34
C ASP A 40 -1.13 10.31 -7.35
N ASN A 41 -1.40 9.16 -6.69
CA ASN A 41 -2.47 9.11 -5.69
C ASN A 41 -1.98 9.46 -4.29
N GLY A 42 -0.69 9.74 -4.13
CA GLY A 42 -0.12 10.11 -2.84
C GLY A 42 0.39 8.96 -2.00
N TRP A 43 0.05 7.73 -2.34
CA TRP A 43 0.50 6.59 -1.55
C TRP A 43 1.98 6.33 -1.73
N ARG A 44 2.64 6.07 -0.61
CA ARG A 44 4.06 5.72 -0.52
C ARG A 44 4.15 4.42 0.25
N ILE A 45 4.57 3.35 -0.43
CA ILE A 45 4.52 1.99 0.10
C ILE A 45 5.94 1.47 0.25
N PHE A 46 6.34 1.16 1.48
CA PHE A 46 7.71 0.75 1.79
C PHE A 46 7.72 -0.61 2.48
N SER A 47 8.87 -1.27 2.40
CA SER A 47 9.02 -2.59 2.98
C SER A 47 9.64 -2.54 4.38
N GLU A 48 9.51 -3.66 5.10
CA GLU A 48 10.06 -3.77 6.45
C GLU A 48 11.58 -3.69 6.49
N ILE A 49 12.25 -3.95 5.35
CA ILE A 49 13.71 -3.89 5.30
C ILE A 49 14.24 -2.57 4.75
N ASP A 50 13.37 -1.66 4.36
CA ASP A 50 13.79 -0.37 3.83
C ASP A 50 14.27 0.51 4.97
N THR A 51 15.57 0.83 4.98
CA THR A 51 16.15 1.70 5.99
C THR A 51 16.05 3.15 5.56
N ALA A 52 16.27 4.07 6.52
CA ALA A 52 16.29 5.49 6.19
C ALA A 52 17.36 5.80 5.14
N GLU A 53 18.49 5.12 5.21
CA GLU A 53 19.56 5.30 4.24
C GLU A 53 19.13 4.85 2.86
N TYR A 54 18.47 3.70 2.79
CA TYR A 54 17.96 3.17 1.53
C TYR A 54 16.93 4.11 0.92
N LEU A 55 16.03 4.64 1.75
CA LEU A 55 14.98 5.53 1.30
C LEU A 55 15.50 6.91 0.89
N ALA A 56 16.69 7.27 1.31
CA ALA A 56 17.28 8.54 0.92
C ALA A 56 17.76 8.55 -0.53
N ASP A 57 17.92 7.38 -1.15
CA ASP A 57 18.38 7.26 -2.53
C ASP A 57 17.17 7.11 -3.45
N THR A 58 16.92 8.13 -4.28
CA THR A 58 15.77 8.14 -5.17
C THR A 58 15.82 7.04 -6.22
N ASN A 59 17.00 6.48 -6.49
CA ASN A 59 17.10 5.37 -7.44
C ASN A 59 16.49 4.08 -6.91
N ASN A 60 16.16 4.03 -5.63
CA ASN A 60 15.54 2.85 -5.05
C ASN A 60 14.02 2.84 -5.16
N PHE A 61 13.44 3.88 -5.75
CA PHE A 61 11.99 4.00 -5.88
C PHE A 61 11.52 3.72 -7.28
N GLU A 62 10.25 3.33 -7.35
CA GLU A 62 9.57 3.08 -8.61
C GLU A 62 8.15 3.61 -8.50
N ILE A 63 7.63 4.16 -9.59
CA ILE A 63 6.23 4.60 -9.66
C ILE A 63 5.47 3.52 -10.40
N VAL A 64 4.43 2.98 -9.77
CA VAL A 64 3.68 1.86 -10.33
C VAL A 64 2.19 2.12 -10.18
N ASP A 65 1.39 1.43 -10.99
CA ASP A 65 -0.06 1.44 -10.82
C ASP A 65 -0.40 0.87 -9.44
N TYR A 66 -1.27 1.56 -8.71
CA TYR A 66 -1.64 1.12 -7.38
C TYR A 66 -2.24 -0.30 -7.39
N ASN A 67 -2.97 -0.63 -8.45
CA ASN A 67 -3.55 -1.96 -8.59
C ASN A 67 -2.50 -3.06 -8.66
N GLU A 68 -1.33 -2.74 -9.18
CA GLU A 68 -0.24 -3.70 -9.21
C GLU A 68 0.17 -4.07 -7.79
N LEU A 69 0.26 -3.08 -6.92
CA LEU A 69 0.57 -3.34 -5.51
C LEU A 69 -0.55 -4.08 -4.81
N CYS A 70 -1.81 -3.80 -5.17
CA CYS A 70 -2.95 -4.53 -4.61
C CYS A 70 -2.88 -6.02 -4.96
N GLY A 71 -2.36 -6.34 -6.14
CA GLY A 71 -2.17 -7.74 -6.51
C GLY A 71 -1.12 -8.44 -5.68
N MET A 72 -0.13 -7.69 -5.22
CA MET A 72 0.91 -8.23 -4.33
C MET A 72 0.42 -8.32 -2.89
N GLU A 73 -0.38 -7.33 -2.46
CA GLU A 73 -0.86 -7.26 -1.09
C GLU A 73 -2.31 -6.75 -1.07
N PRO A 74 -3.28 -7.68 -1.04
CA PRO A 74 -4.70 -7.29 -1.11
C PRO A 74 -5.19 -6.34 -0.01
N ALA A 75 -4.48 -6.29 1.13
CA ALA A 75 -4.88 -5.36 2.20
C ALA A 75 -4.84 -3.91 1.74
N LEU A 76 -4.05 -3.59 0.71
CA LEU A 76 -3.96 -2.24 0.18
C LEU A 76 -5.26 -1.77 -0.45
N ILE A 77 -6.13 -2.69 -0.86
CA ILE A 77 -7.42 -2.31 -1.42
C ILE A 77 -8.27 -1.59 -0.37
N GLY A 78 -8.19 -2.03 0.87
CA GLY A 78 -9.02 -1.48 1.94
C GLY A 78 -8.58 -0.13 2.46
N ILE A 79 -7.36 0.30 2.14
CA ILE A 79 -6.87 1.57 2.66
C ILE A 79 -6.81 2.67 1.61
N TRP A 80 -7.09 2.33 0.36
CA TRP A 80 -6.85 3.23 -0.77
C TRP A 80 -7.49 4.61 -0.60
N ASP A 81 -8.69 4.69 -0.07
CA ASP A 81 -9.42 5.94 0.04
C ASP A 81 -9.25 6.65 1.38
N LEU A 82 -8.32 6.20 2.20
CA LEU A 82 -8.01 6.93 3.44
C LEU A 82 -7.38 8.28 3.11
N PRO A 83 -7.54 9.27 3.99
CA PRO A 83 -7.17 10.64 3.64
C PRO A 83 -5.67 10.86 3.53
N ILE A 84 -5.31 11.92 2.82
CA ILE A 84 -3.93 12.40 2.79
C ILE A 84 -3.52 12.70 4.23
N GLY A 85 -2.31 12.29 4.59
CA GLY A 85 -1.83 12.36 5.97
C GLY A 85 -1.88 11.03 6.68
N SER A 86 -2.52 10.02 6.08
CA SER A 86 -2.53 8.68 6.67
C SER A 86 -1.11 8.14 6.80
N ASP A 87 -0.84 7.51 7.94
CA ASP A 87 0.47 6.96 8.26
C ASP A 87 0.21 5.61 8.93
N LEU A 88 0.38 4.55 8.15
CA LEU A 88 -0.05 3.22 8.56
C LEU A 88 1.11 2.25 8.57
N GLN A 89 0.96 1.21 9.37
CA GLN A 89 1.91 0.10 9.34
C GLN A 89 1.17 -1.23 9.36
N MET A 90 1.74 -2.19 8.68
CA MET A 90 1.21 -3.55 8.65
C MET A 90 2.02 -4.41 9.60
N VAL A 91 1.32 -5.17 10.43
CA VAL A 91 1.93 -6.10 11.36
C VAL A 91 1.34 -7.48 11.09
N ILE A 92 2.19 -8.48 10.98
CA ILE A 92 1.74 -9.86 10.78
C ILE A 92 2.15 -10.64 12.01
N ASP A 93 1.17 -11.20 12.69
CA ASP A 93 1.41 -12.00 13.88
C ASP A 93 0.65 -13.33 13.76
N GLU A 94 0.56 -14.07 14.87
CA GLU A 94 -0.08 -15.38 14.85
C GLU A 94 -1.57 -15.30 14.56
N ASP A 95 -2.19 -14.16 14.80
CA ASP A 95 -3.60 -13.96 14.49
C ASP A 95 -3.83 -13.48 13.06
N GLY A 96 -2.75 -13.23 12.33
CA GLY A 96 -2.83 -12.82 10.95
C GLY A 96 -2.32 -11.41 10.71
N LYS A 97 -2.89 -10.79 9.70
CA LYS A 97 -2.44 -9.50 9.20
C LYS A 97 -3.27 -8.37 9.80
N HIS A 98 -2.60 -7.35 10.29
CA HIS A 98 -3.25 -6.18 10.89
C HIS A 98 -2.65 -4.91 10.33
N ILE A 99 -3.47 -3.88 10.17
CA ILE A 99 -3.00 -2.55 9.81
C ILE A 99 -3.34 -1.61 10.95
N PHE A 100 -2.35 -0.85 11.38
CA PHE A 100 -2.51 0.12 12.47
C PHE A 100 -2.19 1.52 11.97
N ASP A 101 -2.94 2.49 12.49
CA ASP A 101 -2.59 3.89 12.35
C ASP A 101 -1.36 4.12 13.23
N THR A 102 -0.24 4.51 12.62
CA THR A 102 1.03 4.59 13.34
C THR A 102 0.99 5.57 14.51
N PRO A 103 0.47 6.82 14.32
CA PRO A 103 0.49 7.78 15.41
C PRO A 103 -0.38 7.38 16.61
N THR A 104 -1.49 6.68 16.40
CA THR A 104 -2.45 6.40 17.48
C THR A 104 -2.47 4.95 17.91
N GLY A 105 -1.94 4.04 17.08
CA GLY A 105 -2.02 2.61 17.34
C GLY A 105 -3.39 2.02 17.07
N ARG A 106 -4.31 2.80 16.48
CA ARG A 106 -5.66 2.32 16.23
C ARG A 106 -5.65 1.30 15.09
N ASN A 107 -6.40 0.23 15.29
CA ASN A 107 -6.54 -0.80 14.28
C ASN A 107 -7.44 -0.32 13.14
N ILE A 108 -7.00 -0.56 11.90
CA ILE A 108 -7.78 -0.25 10.71
C ILE A 108 -8.41 -1.56 10.24
N PRO A 109 -9.74 -1.65 10.18
CA PRO A 109 -10.39 -2.91 9.77
C PRO A 109 -10.03 -3.28 8.33
N LEU A 110 -9.74 -4.55 8.11
CA LEU A 110 -9.41 -5.08 6.80
C LEU A 110 -10.57 -5.77 6.11
N ASP A 111 -11.67 -5.93 6.80
CA ASP A 111 -12.80 -6.71 6.29
C ASP A 111 -13.79 -5.88 5.47
N VAL A 112 -13.51 -4.61 5.29
CA VAL A 112 -14.44 -3.72 4.60
C VAL A 112 -14.55 -4.05 3.12
N VAL A 113 -13.40 -4.23 2.47
CA VAL A 113 -13.36 -4.43 1.03
C VAL A 113 -13.91 -5.78 0.60
N PRO A 114 -13.46 -6.88 1.19
CA PRO A 114 -14.00 -8.19 0.79
C PRO A 114 -15.51 -8.26 0.90
N ARG A 115 -16.06 -7.63 1.93
CA ARG A 115 -17.50 -7.67 2.13
C ARG A 115 -18.23 -6.98 0.99
N GLU A 116 -17.72 -5.86 0.53
CA GLU A 116 -18.35 -5.13 -0.57
C GLU A 116 -18.27 -5.91 -1.86
N VAL A 117 -17.15 -6.54 -2.10
CA VAL A 117 -16.99 -7.35 -3.30
C VAL A 117 -17.99 -8.51 -3.27
N VAL A 118 -18.10 -9.15 -2.12
CA VAL A 118 -18.99 -10.29 -1.98
C VAL A 118 -20.45 -9.85 -2.16
N ASN A 119 -20.80 -8.71 -1.60
CA ASN A 119 -22.17 -8.24 -1.66
C ASN A 119 -22.58 -7.75 -3.04
N GLY A 120 -21.63 -7.61 -3.92
CA GLY A 120 -21.94 -7.27 -5.30
C GLY A 120 -22.59 -8.40 -6.07
N ILE A 121 -22.64 -9.54 -5.47
CA ILE A 121 -23.29 -10.70 -6.06
C ILE A 121 -24.78 -10.68 -5.83
#